data_18c3b7e4acc25ecc0c1fcacd4f0ae1f5
#
_entry.id   18c3b7e4acc25ecc0c1fcacd4f0ae1f5
#
_cell.length_a   1.000
_cell.length_b   1.000
_cell.length_c   1.000
_cell.angle_alpha   90.00
_cell.angle_beta   90.00
_cell.angle_gamma   90.00
#
_symmetry.space_group_name_H-M   'P 1'
#
loop_
_entity.id
_entity.type
_entity.pdbx_description
1 polymer ?
#
loop_
_entity_poly.entity_id
_entity_poly.type
_entity_poly.pdbx_seq_one_letter_code
_entity_poly.pdbx_strand_id
1 'polypeptide(L)'
;MKKSNLNKNESINDDLKITENLQKIKHKIAVMSGKGGVGKSTVAVNLAFELSMRGADTGLLDADIHGPSTLKMLGIENKQIIADNNGIFPAGIPPHLKVMSMGFLLSDKDAPVIWRGPVKMGAIRQFIGDVHWGNLDYLIIDPLQELSMCRS
;
A
#
# COMPACT_ATOMS: atom_id res chain seq x y z
N MET A 1 -16.13 -12.63 28.04
CA MET A 1 -16.34 -13.50 26.85
C MET A 1 -16.81 -12.78 25.57
N LYS A 2 -17.53 -11.64 25.60
CA LYS A 2 -18.01 -10.95 24.36
C LYS A 2 -16.91 -10.21 23.55
N LYS A 3 -15.85 -9.70 24.18
CA LYS A 3 -14.76 -8.97 23.47
C LYS A 3 -13.85 -9.87 22.63
N SER A 4 -13.64 -11.12 23.01
CA SER A 4 -12.77 -12.05 22.27
C SER A 4 -13.41 -12.54 20.95
N ASN A 5 -14.73 -12.65 20.90
CA ASN A 5 -15.44 -13.10 19.71
C ASN A 5 -15.58 -11.98 18.66
N LEU A 6 -15.69 -10.71 19.09
CA LEU A 6 -15.71 -9.55 18.20
C LEU A 6 -14.38 -9.40 17.46
N ASN A 7 -13.25 -9.45 18.18
CA ASN A 7 -11.91 -9.36 17.56
C ASN A 7 -11.61 -10.50 16.58
N LYS A 8 -12.16 -11.70 16.84
CA LYS A 8 -11.95 -12.86 15.96
C LYS A 8 -12.75 -12.74 14.66
N ASN A 9 -13.96 -12.20 14.73
CA ASN A 9 -14.79 -11.98 13.53
C ASN A 9 -14.25 -10.83 12.66
N GLU A 10 -13.71 -9.77 13.25
CA GLU A 10 -13.06 -8.67 12.53
C GLU A 10 -11.81 -9.16 11.78
N SER A 11 -10.95 -9.95 12.44
CA SER A 11 -9.75 -10.49 11.78
C SER A 11 -10.06 -11.45 10.63
N ILE A 12 -11.10 -12.25 10.74
CA ILE A 12 -11.56 -13.16 9.66
C ILE A 12 -12.07 -12.34 8.47
N ASN A 13 -12.82 -11.27 8.72
CA ASN A 13 -13.35 -10.41 7.66
C ASN A 13 -12.24 -9.65 6.92
N ASP A 14 -11.21 -9.19 7.65
CA ASP A 14 -10.05 -8.54 7.06
C ASP A 14 -9.23 -9.52 6.20
N ASP A 15 -9.05 -10.77 6.64
CA ASP A 15 -8.37 -11.81 5.86
C ASP A 15 -9.11 -12.16 4.57
N LEU A 16 -10.43 -12.17 4.60
CA LEU A 16 -11.26 -12.39 3.40
C LEU A 16 -11.08 -11.25 2.39
N LYS A 17 -11.15 -9.99 2.82
CA LYS A 17 -10.94 -8.82 1.95
C LYS A 17 -9.55 -8.83 1.30
N ILE A 18 -8.51 -9.14 2.08
CA ILE A 18 -7.13 -9.25 1.58
C ILE A 18 -7.07 -10.33 0.50
N THR A 19 -7.65 -11.50 0.76
CA THR A 19 -7.65 -12.61 -0.19
C THR A 19 -8.38 -12.25 -1.48
N GLU A 20 -9.56 -11.65 -1.40
CA GLU A 20 -10.33 -11.21 -2.55
C GLU A 20 -9.58 -10.17 -3.40
N ASN A 21 -8.93 -9.19 -2.76
CA ASN A 21 -8.15 -8.19 -3.48
C ASN A 21 -6.90 -8.79 -4.13
N LEU A 22 -6.20 -9.68 -3.43
CA LEU A 22 -5.03 -10.35 -4.00
C LEU A 22 -5.37 -11.25 -5.21
N GLN A 23 -6.56 -11.83 -5.26
CA GLN A 23 -7.03 -12.62 -6.40
C GLN A 23 -7.26 -11.76 -7.66
N LYS A 24 -7.58 -10.48 -7.51
CA LYS A 24 -7.76 -9.53 -8.62
C LYS A 24 -6.42 -9.01 -9.18
N ILE A 25 -5.30 -9.32 -8.54
CA ILE A 25 -3.97 -8.87 -8.91
C ILE A 25 -3.18 -10.04 -9.49
N LYS A 26 -2.76 -9.96 -10.75
CA LYS A 26 -2.05 -11.04 -11.43
C LYS A 26 -0.66 -11.29 -10.84
N HIS A 27 0.14 -10.22 -10.72
CA HIS A 27 1.52 -10.30 -10.23
C HIS A 27 1.74 -9.37 -9.05
N LYS A 28 2.34 -9.89 -7.96
CA LYS A 28 2.70 -9.16 -6.75
C LYS A 28 4.20 -9.18 -6.60
N ILE A 29 4.85 -8.01 -6.61
CA ILE A 29 6.31 -7.86 -6.60
C ILE A 29 6.71 -6.99 -5.41
N ALA A 30 7.45 -7.56 -4.46
CA ALA A 30 8.03 -6.79 -3.36
C ALA A 30 9.48 -6.39 -3.68
N VAL A 31 9.78 -5.10 -3.58
CA VAL A 31 11.12 -4.56 -3.79
C VAL A 31 11.83 -4.48 -2.44
N MET A 32 12.74 -5.38 -2.18
CA MET A 32 13.42 -5.53 -0.89
C MET A 32 14.90 -5.16 -0.98
N SER A 33 15.47 -4.69 0.13
CA SER A 33 16.89 -4.40 0.25
C SER A 33 17.41 -4.80 1.63
N GLY A 34 18.66 -5.28 1.68
CA GLY A 34 19.32 -5.63 2.95
C GLY A 34 19.89 -4.43 3.72
N LYS A 35 19.89 -3.22 3.12
CA LYS A 35 20.39 -1.99 3.72
C LYS A 35 19.48 -0.82 3.40
N GLY A 36 19.45 0.19 4.29
CA GLY A 36 18.76 1.45 4.04
C GLY A 36 19.52 2.33 3.04
N GLY A 37 18.80 3.21 2.34
CA GLY A 37 19.40 4.22 1.47
C GLY A 37 20.02 3.71 0.17
N VAL A 38 19.71 2.50 -0.27
CA VAL A 38 20.27 1.90 -1.50
C VAL A 38 19.42 2.11 -2.76
N GLY A 39 18.35 2.92 -2.66
CA GLY A 39 17.50 3.22 -3.81
C GLY A 39 16.31 2.26 -3.99
N LYS A 40 15.90 1.52 -2.95
CA LYS A 40 14.75 0.60 -2.97
C LYS A 40 13.48 1.27 -3.51
N SER A 41 13.07 2.40 -2.92
CA SER A 41 11.89 3.16 -3.33
C SER A 41 12.03 3.72 -4.75
N THR A 42 13.24 4.13 -5.15
CA THR A 42 13.52 4.57 -6.52
C THR A 42 13.26 3.43 -7.52
N VAL A 43 13.71 2.23 -7.22
CA VAL A 43 13.44 1.05 -8.07
C VAL A 43 11.96 0.74 -8.12
N ALA A 44 11.26 0.74 -6.98
CA ALA A 44 9.82 0.45 -6.91
C ALA A 44 9.00 1.45 -7.73
N VAL A 45 9.27 2.76 -7.57
CA VAL A 45 8.58 3.83 -8.30
C VAL A 45 8.81 3.72 -9.80
N ASN A 46 10.08 3.59 -10.23
CA ASN A 46 10.39 3.52 -11.66
C ASN A 46 9.82 2.26 -12.31
N LEU A 47 9.87 1.11 -11.62
CA LEU A 47 9.27 -0.12 -12.12
C LEU A 47 7.75 0.02 -12.30
N ALA A 48 7.05 0.55 -11.29
CA ALA A 48 5.61 0.76 -11.35
C ALA A 48 5.23 1.74 -12.47
N PHE A 49 5.97 2.83 -12.60
CA PHE A 49 5.74 3.83 -13.63
C PHE A 49 5.97 3.27 -15.03
N GLU A 50 7.08 2.57 -15.27
CA GLU A 50 7.40 1.96 -16.56
C GLU A 50 6.37 0.91 -16.99
N LEU A 51 5.91 0.05 -16.07
CA LEU A 51 4.86 -0.92 -16.36
C LEU A 51 3.55 -0.22 -16.78
N SER A 52 3.18 0.84 -16.07
CA SER A 52 2.02 1.68 -16.40
C SER A 52 2.15 2.32 -17.78
N MET A 53 3.33 2.86 -18.13
CA MET A 53 3.59 3.46 -19.43
C MET A 53 3.52 2.45 -20.57
N ARG A 54 3.78 1.17 -20.29
CA ARG A 54 3.61 0.05 -21.24
C ARG A 54 2.16 -0.46 -21.34
N GLY A 55 1.22 0.19 -20.66
CA GLY A 55 -0.20 -0.14 -20.71
C GLY A 55 -0.67 -1.20 -19.72
N ALA A 56 0.17 -1.58 -18.75
CA ALA A 56 -0.25 -2.50 -17.69
C ALA A 56 -0.95 -1.75 -16.55
N ASP A 57 -2.10 -2.24 -16.12
CA ASP A 57 -2.77 -1.74 -14.91
C ASP A 57 -1.93 -2.05 -13.68
N THR A 58 -1.32 -1.02 -13.10
CA THR A 58 -0.28 -1.16 -12.08
C THR A 58 -0.67 -0.44 -10.79
N GLY A 59 -0.47 -1.12 -9.65
CA GLY A 59 -0.53 -0.54 -8.31
C GLY A 59 0.87 -0.35 -7.73
N LEU A 60 1.09 0.74 -7.00
CA LEU A 60 2.26 0.98 -6.17
C LEU A 60 1.81 1.17 -4.73
N LEU A 61 2.24 0.28 -3.86
CA LEU A 61 2.02 0.33 -2.42
C LEU A 61 3.33 0.67 -1.71
N ASP A 62 3.41 1.89 -1.17
CA ASP A 62 4.53 2.37 -0.38
C ASP A 62 4.16 2.37 1.11
N ALA A 63 4.78 1.48 1.88
CA ALA A 63 4.58 1.33 3.31
C ALA A 63 5.69 1.97 4.16
N ASP A 64 6.59 2.75 3.58
CA ASP A 64 7.66 3.43 4.32
C ASP A 64 7.12 4.64 5.07
N ILE A 65 7.24 4.58 6.42
CA ILE A 65 6.80 5.66 7.32
C ILE A 65 7.86 6.78 7.40
N HIS A 66 9.12 6.46 7.13
CA HIS A 66 10.26 7.32 7.44
C HIS A 66 10.68 8.27 6.31
N GLY A 67 10.07 8.16 5.13
CA GLY A 67 10.38 9.09 4.05
C GLY A 67 9.35 9.05 2.93
N PRO A 68 8.57 10.11 2.73
CA PRO A 68 7.58 10.20 1.65
C PRO A 68 8.24 10.44 0.28
N SER A 69 9.35 9.73 0.01
CA SER A 69 10.11 9.87 -1.22
C SER A 69 9.29 9.49 -2.46
N THR A 70 8.41 8.50 -2.32
CA THR A 70 7.54 8.03 -3.40
C THR A 70 6.60 9.12 -3.92
N LEU A 71 5.90 9.83 -3.03
CA LEU A 71 4.99 10.91 -3.42
C LEU A 71 5.72 12.05 -4.11
N LYS A 72 6.90 12.39 -3.61
CA LYS A 72 7.77 13.43 -4.17
C LYS A 72 8.30 13.04 -5.55
N MET A 73 8.78 11.81 -5.71
CA MET A 73 9.27 11.30 -6.99
C MET A 73 8.18 11.29 -8.06
N LEU A 74 6.92 11.06 -7.67
CA LEU A 74 5.77 11.05 -8.57
C LEU A 74 5.10 12.41 -8.72
N GLY A 75 5.52 13.45 -7.97
CA GLY A 75 4.92 14.78 -8.02
C GLY A 75 3.47 14.84 -7.54
N ILE A 76 3.09 13.97 -6.60
CA ILE A 76 1.72 13.84 -6.10
C ILE A 76 1.58 14.15 -4.60
N GLU A 77 2.53 14.86 -4.02
CA GLU A 77 2.56 15.21 -2.59
C GLU A 77 1.30 15.95 -2.12
N ASN A 78 0.71 16.76 -3.02
CA ASN A 78 -0.49 17.55 -2.74
C ASN A 78 -1.79 16.85 -3.10
N LYS A 79 -1.75 15.61 -3.60
CA LYS A 79 -2.97 14.84 -3.83
C LYS A 79 -3.53 14.35 -2.50
N GLN A 80 -4.84 14.48 -2.36
CA GLN A 80 -5.57 13.89 -1.25
C GLN A 80 -6.13 12.52 -1.66
N ILE A 81 -6.07 11.56 -0.77
CA ILE A 81 -6.78 10.30 -0.92
C ILE A 81 -8.21 10.46 -0.42
N ILE A 82 -9.12 9.75 -1.06
CA ILE A 82 -10.50 9.67 -0.64
C ILE A 82 -10.70 8.37 0.12
N ALA A 83 -11.26 8.46 1.31
CA ALA A 83 -11.68 7.31 2.08
C ALA A 83 -13.14 7.49 2.49
N ASP A 84 -13.92 6.43 2.38
CA ASP A 84 -15.31 6.36 2.80
C ASP A 84 -15.58 5.07 3.58
N ASN A 85 -16.86 4.81 3.90
CA ASN A 85 -17.27 3.59 4.62
C ASN A 85 -16.98 2.29 3.85
N ASN A 86 -16.70 2.38 2.55
CA ASN A 86 -16.45 1.23 1.68
C ASN A 86 -14.95 0.93 1.55
N GLY A 87 -14.08 1.90 1.87
CA GLY A 87 -12.63 1.72 1.82
C GLY A 87 -11.86 2.96 1.37
N ILE A 88 -10.65 2.74 0.89
CA ILE A 88 -9.71 3.79 0.51
C ILE A 88 -9.52 3.76 -1.01
N PHE A 89 -9.67 4.93 -1.66
CA PHE A 89 -9.42 5.08 -3.09
C PHE A 89 -7.98 5.54 -3.32
N PRO A 90 -7.16 4.77 -4.05
CA PRO A 90 -5.76 5.12 -4.31
C PRO A 90 -5.66 6.34 -5.23
N ALA A 91 -4.57 7.09 -5.13
CA ALA A 91 -4.30 8.19 -6.05
C ALA A 91 -4.02 7.66 -7.46
N GLY A 92 -4.79 8.10 -8.45
CA GLY A 92 -4.58 7.74 -9.85
C GLY A 92 -3.54 8.62 -10.53
N ILE A 93 -2.62 8.01 -11.26
CA ILE A 93 -1.66 8.66 -12.15
C ILE A 93 -1.84 8.08 -13.55
N PRO A 94 -2.25 8.89 -14.55
CA PRO A 94 -2.34 8.41 -15.93
C PRO A 94 -0.99 7.89 -16.45
N PRO A 95 -0.98 6.90 -17.35
CA PRO A 95 -2.19 6.28 -17.94
C PRO A 95 -2.82 5.18 -17.07
N HIS A 96 -2.09 4.39 -16.32
CA HIS A 96 -2.55 3.14 -15.69
C HIS A 96 -1.97 2.89 -14.28
N LEU A 97 -1.50 3.93 -13.57
CA LEU A 97 -0.89 3.77 -12.25
C LEU A 97 -1.83 4.20 -11.12
N LYS A 98 -1.99 3.35 -10.12
CA LYS A 98 -2.65 3.62 -8.84
C LYS A 98 -1.62 3.61 -7.72
N VAL A 99 -1.62 4.61 -6.88
CA VAL A 99 -0.64 4.76 -5.80
C VAL A 99 -1.32 4.87 -4.44
N MET A 100 -0.86 4.07 -3.50
CA MET A 100 -1.16 4.22 -2.09
C MET A 100 0.15 4.29 -1.29
N SER A 101 0.32 5.33 -0.49
CA SER A 101 1.51 5.54 0.32
C SER A 101 1.13 5.94 1.75
N MET A 102 1.95 5.50 2.70
CA MET A 102 1.90 6.00 4.08
C MET A 102 2.05 7.51 4.15
N GLY A 103 2.75 8.12 3.19
CA GLY A 103 2.93 9.57 3.11
C GLY A 103 1.63 10.35 3.02
N PHE A 104 0.59 9.82 2.39
CA PHE A 104 -0.72 10.47 2.35
C PHE A 104 -1.36 10.59 3.72
N LEU A 105 -1.17 9.59 4.58
CA LEU A 105 -1.78 9.54 5.91
C LEU A 105 -1.01 10.38 6.93
N LEU A 106 0.28 10.59 6.70
CA LEU A 106 1.13 11.41 7.57
C LEU A 106 1.00 12.90 7.28
N SER A 107 0.68 13.26 6.04
CA SER A 107 0.51 14.66 5.62
C SER A 107 -0.85 15.24 5.96
N ASP A 108 -1.86 14.41 6.15
CA ASP A 108 -3.22 14.83 6.47
C ASP A 108 -3.58 14.46 7.92
N LYS A 109 -3.60 15.48 8.79
CA LYS A 109 -3.98 15.31 10.21
C LYS A 109 -5.45 14.91 10.38
N ASP A 110 -6.27 15.15 9.38
CA ASP A 110 -7.70 14.85 9.34
C ASP A 110 -8.01 13.63 8.45
N ALA A 111 -6.98 12.85 8.08
CA ALA A 111 -7.16 11.67 7.24
C ALA A 111 -8.18 10.71 7.87
N PRO A 112 -9.26 10.35 7.18
CA PRO A 112 -10.36 9.54 7.73
C PRO A 112 -9.99 8.06 7.90
N VAL A 113 -8.71 7.73 7.91
CA VAL A 113 -8.23 6.35 8.02
C VAL A 113 -8.10 5.95 9.47
N ILE A 114 -8.97 5.05 9.90
CA ILE A 114 -8.89 4.44 11.23
C ILE A 114 -7.84 3.32 11.20
N TRP A 115 -6.73 3.52 11.88
CA TRP A 115 -5.70 2.50 12.05
C TRP A 115 -6.20 1.36 12.94
N ARG A 116 -6.25 0.16 12.39
CA ARG A 116 -6.64 -1.05 13.10
C ARG A 116 -5.40 -1.88 13.40
N GLY A 117 -4.80 -1.70 14.56
CA GLY A 117 -3.68 -2.52 15.05
C GLY A 117 -2.33 -1.82 15.16
N PRO A 118 -1.26 -2.55 15.50
CA PRO A 118 0.09 -1.99 15.59
C PRO A 118 0.53 -1.47 14.23
N VAL A 119 0.89 -0.19 14.19
CA VAL A 119 1.07 0.64 12.98
C VAL A 119 1.97 0.03 11.90
N LYS A 120 2.99 -0.76 12.29
CA LYS A 120 4.00 -1.26 11.34
C LYS A 120 3.57 -2.50 10.54
N MET A 121 3.00 -3.50 11.19
CA MET A 121 2.59 -4.75 10.51
C MET A 121 1.18 -4.66 9.94
N GLY A 122 0.33 -3.81 10.53
CA GLY A 122 -1.05 -3.63 10.10
C GLY A 122 -1.19 -2.83 8.81
N ALA A 123 -0.28 -1.89 8.52
CA ALA A 123 -0.40 -0.97 7.40
C ALA A 123 -0.44 -1.68 6.04
N ILE A 124 0.49 -2.60 5.78
CA ILE A 124 0.52 -3.35 4.51
C ILE A 124 -0.75 -4.18 4.36
N ARG A 125 -1.16 -4.90 5.42
CA ARG A 125 -2.37 -5.72 5.40
C ARG A 125 -3.61 -4.86 5.16
N GLN A 126 -3.73 -3.72 5.86
CA GLN A 126 -4.83 -2.79 5.72
C GLN A 126 -4.86 -2.18 4.32
N PHE A 127 -3.73 -1.78 3.75
CA PHE A 127 -3.67 -1.24 2.39
C PHE A 127 -3.99 -2.29 1.32
N ILE A 128 -3.64 -3.54 1.53
CA ILE A 128 -4.05 -4.60 0.61
C ILE A 128 -5.56 -4.87 0.71
N GLY A 129 -6.12 -4.86 1.93
CA GLY A 129 -7.52 -5.20 2.18
C GLY A 129 -8.50 -4.05 1.92
N ASP A 130 -8.18 -2.83 2.39
CA ASP A 130 -9.12 -1.71 2.40
C ASP A 130 -8.98 -0.78 1.19
N VAL A 131 -7.88 -0.87 0.42
CA VAL A 131 -7.70 -0.05 -0.78
C VAL A 131 -8.41 -0.67 -1.99
N HIS A 132 -9.16 0.16 -2.70
CA HIS A 132 -9.85 -0.21 -3.94
C HIS A 132 -8.87 -0.32 -5.13
N TRP A 133 -8.05 -1.37 -5.12
CA TRP A 133 -7.10 -1.63 -6.21
C TRP A 133 -7.80 -1.96 -7.53
N GLY A 134 -8.93 -2.68 -7.48
CA GLY A 134 -9.57 -3.24 -8.66
C GLY A 134 -8.72 -4.35 -9.30
N ASN A 135 -8.93 -4.59 -10.57
CA ASN A 135 -8.11 -5.53 -11.32
C ASN A 135 -6.77 -4.88 -11.68
N LEU A 136 -5.67 -5.54 -11.31
CA LEU A 136 -4.32 -5.09 -11.63
C LEU A 136 -3.54 -6.20 -12.35
N ASP A 137 -2.69 -5.79 -13.31
CA ASP A 137 -1.66 -6.68 -13.85
C ASP A 137 -0.51 -6.83 -12.86
N TYR A 138 -0.11 -5.74 -12.21
CA TYR A 138 0.99 -5.72 -11.25
C TYR A 138 0.65 -4.91 -10.00
N LEU A 139 1.04 -5.42 -8.83
CA LEU A 139 1.15 -4.65 -7.59
C LEU A 139 2.60 -4.64 -7.15
N ILE A 140 3.22 -3.48 -7.19
CA ILE A 140 4.58 -3.26 -6.70
C ILE A 140 4.48 -2.81 -5.25
N ILE A 141 5.18 -3.50 -4.36
CA ILE A 141 5.16 -3.24 -2.92
C ILE A 141 6.56 -2.77 -2.52
N ASP A 142 6.63 -1.56 -1.94
CA ASP A 142 7.81 -1.01 -1.28
C ASP A 142 7.61 -1.15 0.24
N PRO A 143 8.06 -2.26 0.86
CA PRO A 143 7.83 -2.52 2.27
C PRO A 143 8.77 -1.70 3.16
N LEU A 144 8.42 -1.61 4.44
CA LEU A 144 9.27 -1.05 5.48
C LEU A 144 10.64 -1.74 5.51
N GLN A 145 11.71 -0.97 5.74
CA GLN A 145 13.09 -1.50 5.81
C GLN A 145 13.29 -2.60 6.87
N GLU A 146 12.53 -2.55 7.97
CA GLU A 146 12.65 -3.50 9.08
C GLU A 146 12.19 -4.94 8.76
N LEU A 147 11.41 -5.15 7.69
CA LEU A 147 11.00 -6.49 7.27
C LEU A 147 12.15 -7.30 6.64
N SER A 148 13.26 -6.64 6.29
CA SER A 148 14.45 -7.30 5.73
C SER A 148 15.37 -7.92 6.80
N MET A 149 15.18 -7.63 8.08
CA MET A 149 16.02 -8.10 9.19
C MET A 149 15.54 -9.36 9.89
N CYS A 150 14.37 -9.91 9.56
CA CYS A 150 13.92 -11.20 10.09
C CYS A 150 14.56 -12.38 9.32
N ARG A 151 15.89 -12.49 9.41
CA ARG A 151 16.64 -13.71 9.13
C ARG A 151 17.71 -13.86 10.20
N SER A 152 17.37 -14.58 11.23
CA SER A 152 18.31 -15.32 12.05
C SER A 152 17.61 -16.56 12.56
#